data_ce010d31e7e592db85bae8d8546a009b
#
_entry.id   ce010d31e7e592db85bae8d8546a009b
#
_cell.length_a   1.000
_cell.length_b   1.000
_cell.length_c   1.000
_cell.angle_alpha   90.00
_cell.angle_beta   90.00
_cell.angle_gamma   90.00
#
_symmetry.space_group_name_H-M   'P 1'
#
loop_
_entity.id
_entity.type
_entity.pdbx_description
1 polymer ?
#
loop_
_entity_poly.entity_id
_entity_poly.type
_entity_poly.pdbx_seq_one_letter_code
_entity_poly.pdbx_strand_id
1 'polypeptide(L)'
;MAFSILQSLELDRGYADSLSQQFGLTLTENANGWHLAWQQGALVLRHSELPKQGDIVVDFAGGAASYRRQHGGGKNEAIAKACGLQKKRDITVLDATAGLGRDAFVLASLGASVTLVERNPAVAALLYDGLRRGAQTAELRWLAE
;
A
#
# COMPACT_ATOMS: atom_id res chain seq x y z
N MET A 1 -8.72 4.25 -18.30
CA MET A 1 -8.43 5.59 -17.74
C MET A 1 -6.97 5.63 -17.31
N ALA A 2 -6.22 6.59 -17.80
CA ALA A 2 -4.83 6.77 -17.40
C ALA A 2 -4.77 7.58 -16.10
N PHE A 3 -4.07 7.08 -15.10
CA PHE A 3 -3.78 7.82 -13.88
C PHE A 3 -2.48 8.61 -14.04
N SER A 4 -2.38 9.73 -13.33
CA SER A 4 -1.22 10.60 -13.35
C SER A 4 -0.58 10.76 -11.96
N ILE A 5 0.70 11.10 -11.95
CA ILE A 5 1.43 11.52 -10.77
C ILE A 5 1.74 13.01 -10.91
N LEU A 6 1.29 13.80 -9.94
CA LEU A 6 1.60 15.22 -9.89
C LEU A 6 3.08 15.42 -9.49
N GLN A 7 3.84 16.09 -10.34
CA GLN A 7 5.22 16.44 -10.06
C GLN A 7 5.28 17.54 -8.99
N SER A 8 6.20 17.40 -8.05
CA SER A 8 6.48 18.39 -7.03
C SER A 8 7.96 18.38 -6.70
N LEU A 9 8.43 19.45 -6.06
CA LEU A 9 9.83 19.56 -5.63
C LEU A 9 10.20 18.55 -4.53
N GLU A 10 9.22 18.09 -3.77
CA GLU A 10 9.42 17.15 -2.67
C GLU A 10 9.49 15.69 -3.15
N LEU A 11 8.91 15.40 -4.31
CA LEU A 11 8.95 14.07 -4.91
C LEU A 11 10.24 13.87 -5.69
N ASP A 12 11.07 12.94 -5.24
CA ASP A 12 12.30 12.59 -5.94
C ASP A 12 12.01 12.20 -7.39
N ARG A 13 12.73 12.85 -8.32
CA ARG A 13 12.49 12.65 -9.76
C ARG A 13 12.76 11.22 -10.21
N GLY A 14 13.82 10.61 -9.71
CA GLY A 14 14.17 9.23 -10.05
C GLY A 14 13.11 8.25 -9.56
N TYR A 15 12.55 8.49 -8.38
CA TYR A 15 11.45 7.71 -7.85
C TYR A 15 10.15 7.91 -8.64
N ALA A 16 9.82 9.14 -9.00
CA ALA A 16 8.68 9.45 -9.86
C ALA A 16 8.77 8.74 -11.23
N ASP A 17 9.94 8.78 -11.87
CA ASP A 17 10.19 8.10 -13.14
C ASP A 17 10.05 6.57 -12.99
N SER A 18 10.55 5.99 -11.91
CA SER A 18 10.42 4.58 -11.60
C SER A 18 8.96 4.16 -11.44
N LEU A 19 8.15 4.91 -10.69
CA LEU A 19 6.71 4.65 -10.53
C LEU A 19 5.96 4.77 -11.87
N SER A 20 6.30 5.78 -12.65
CA SER A 20 5.72 6.00 -13.99
C SER A 20 5.96 4.80 -14.90
N GLN A 21 7.19 4.30 -14.97
CA GLN A 21 7.55 3.16 -15.79
C GLN A 21 6.93 1.85 -15.29
N GLN A 22 7.00 1.60 -14.00
CA GLN A 22 6.53 0.34 -13.39
C GLN A 22 5.02 0.18 -13.47
N PHE A 23 4.27 1.26 -13.24
CA PHE A 23 2.80 1.23 -13.14
C PHE A 23 2.08 1.86 -14.32
N GLY A 24 2.79 2.34 -15.34
CA GLY A 24 2.17 2.97 -16.52
C GLY A 24 1.47 4.29 -16.17
N LEU A 25 2.05 5.10 -15.30
CA LEU A 25 1.49 6.36 -14.84
C LEU A 25 2.12 7.53 -15.59
N THR A 26 1.33 8.55 -15.89
CA THR A 26 1.81 9.77 -16.57
C THR A 26 2.28 10.79 -15.56
N LEU A 27 3.50 11.32 -15.72
CA LEU A 27 3.97 12.46 -14.93
C LEU A 27 3.33 13.74 -15.45
N THR A 28 2.79 14.58 -14.57
CA THR A 28 2.12 15.84 -14.93
C THR A 28 2.45 16.97 -13.97
N GLU A 29 2.46 18.19 -14.47
CA GLU A 29 2.56 19.39 -13.65
C GLU A 29 1.19 19.91 -13.21
N ASN A 30 0.13 19.50 -13.91
CA ASN A 30 -1.24 19.88 -13.62
C ASN A 30 -2.13 18.63 -13.61
N ALA A 31 -2.67 18.30 -12.46
CA ALA A 31 -3.55 17.14 -12.30
C ALA A 31 -5.01 17.55 -12.18
N ASN A 32 -5.87 16.81 -12.87
CA ASN A 32 -7.33 16.94 -12.82
C ASN A 32 -7.96 15.61 -12.38
N GLY A 33 -8.99 15.70 -11.54
CA GLY A 33 -9.67 14.52 -11.02
C GLY A 33 -8.78 13.70 -10.09
N TRP A 34 -8.92 12.37 -10.14
CA TRP A 34 -8.10 11.45 -9.36
C TRP A 34 -6.67 11.41 -9.89
N HIS A 35 -5.72 11.66 -9.01
CA HIS A 35 -4.28 11.62 -9.31
C HIS A 35 -3.48 11.24 -8.08
N LEU A 36 -2.25 10.76 -8.31
CA LEU A 36 -1.27 10.55 -7.26
C LEU A 36 -0.50 11.84 -6.99
N ALA A 37 -0.22 12.10 -5.73
CA ALA A 37 0.58 13.24 -5.29
C ALA A 37 1.54 12.81 -4.17
N TRP A 38 2.54 13.62 -3.90
CA TRP A 38 3.45 13.42 -2.77
C TRP A 38 3.07 14.33 -1.63
N GLN A 39 2.84 13.76 -0.45
CA GLN A 39 2.40 14.50 0.73
C GLN A 39 3.09 13.96 1.98
N GLN A 40 3.84 14.81 2.67
CA GLN A 40 4.50 14.46 3.93
C GLN A 40 5.31 13.14 3.88
N GLY A 41 6.07 12.96 2.82
CA GLY A 41 6.92 11.80 2.65
C GLY A 41 6.22 10.52 2.18
N ALA A 42 5.00 10.59 1.70
CA ALA A 42 4.22 9.46 1.21
C ALA A 42 3.50 9.77 -0.10
N LEU A 43 3.33 8.72 -0.92
CA LEU A 43 2.45 8.77 -2.07
C LEU A 43 1.00 8.71 -1.60
N VAL A 44 0.16 9.61 -2.08
CA VAL A 44 -1.26 9.69 -1.75
C VAL A 44 -2.11 9.72 -3.02
N LEU A 45 -3.33 9.21 -2.95
CA LEU A 45 -4.33 9.37 -3.99
C LEU A 45 -5.31 10.46 -3.57
N ARG A 46 -5.52 11.44 -4.44
CA ARG A 46 -6.31 12.63 -4.16
C ARG A 46 -7.16 13.01 -5.36
N HIS A 47 -8.25 13.71 -5.11
CA HIS A 47 -9.10 14.28 -6.15
C HIS A 47 -9.05 15.80 -6.11
N SER A 48 -8.72 16.42 -7.24
CA SER A 48 -8.54 17.90 -7.33
C SER A 48 -9.78 18.70 -6.96
N GLU A 49 -10.97 18.16 -7.25
CA GLU A 49 -12.25 18.85 -7.04
C GLU A 49 -12.99 18.42 -5.76
N LEU A 50 -12.44 17.45 -5.01
CA LEU A 50 -13.09 16.91 -3.81
C LEU A 50 -12.20 17.06 -2.56
N PRO A 51 -11.84 18.30 -2.18
CA PRO A 51 -10.87 18.52 -1.09
C PRO A 51 -11.35 18.01 0.29
N LYS A 52 -12.68 17.89 0.48
CA LYS A 52 -13.25 17.38 1.74
C LYS A 52 -13.11 15.85 1.89
N GLN A 53 -12.78 15.13 0.83
CA GLN A 53 -12.67 13.69 0.86
C GLN A 53 -11.39 13.19 1.54
N GLY A 54 -10.41 14.05 1.70
CA GLY A 54 -9.10 13.68 2.23
C GLY A 54 -8.28 12.79 1.28
N ASP A 55 -7.01 12.66 1.58
CA ASP A 55 -6.09 11.83 0.82
C ASP A 55 -6.21 10.36 1.24
N ILE A 56 -6.09 9.45 0.27
CA ILE A 56 -5.94 8.02 0.52
C ILE A 56 -4.45 7.70 0.55
N VAL A 57 -4.01 7.09 1.62
CA VAL A 57 -2.62 6.68 1.83
C VAL A 57 -2.55 5.24 2.34
N VAL A 58 -1.51 4.52 1.96
CA VAL A 58 -1.19 3.21 2.55
C VAL A 58 -0.08 3.42 3.58
N ASP A 59 -0.38 3.16 4.85
CA ASP A 59 0.56 3.32 5.95
C ASP A 59 0.51 2.12 6.90
N PHE A 60 1.44 1.18 6.71
CA PHE A 60 1.53 -0.04 7.53
C PHE A 60 2.18 0.21 8.90
N ALA A 61 2.95 1.28 9.06
CA ALA A 61 3.54 1.69 10.32
C ALA A 61 2.61 2.60 11.15
N GLY A 62 1.55 3.14 10.53
CA GLY A 62 0.64 4.10 11.16
C GLY A 62 -0.40 3.49 12.08
N GLY A 63 -1.13 4.37 12.76
CA GLY A 63 -1.98 4.05 13.90
C GLY A 63 -2.96 2.88 13.70
N ALA A 64 -3.76 2.87 12.61
CA ALA A 64 -4.77 1.83 12.41
C ALA A 64 -4.17 0.45 12.13
N ALA A 65 -3.13 0.37 11.28
CA ALA A 65 -2.43 -0.87 10.97
C ALA A 65 -1.66 -1.39 12.19
N SER A 66 -0.95 -0.50 12.89
CA SER A 66 -0.24 -0.82 14.11
C SER A 66 -1.19 -1.29 15.22
N TYR A 67 -2.32 -0.60 15.39
CA TYR A 67 -3.33 -0.98 16.37
C TYR A 67 -3.90 -2.38 16.07
N ARG A 68 -4.29 -2.67 14.82
CA ARG A 68 -4.80 -3.98 14.43
C ARG A 68 -3.77 -5.09 14.65
N ARG A 69 -2.49 -4.81 14.36
CA ARG A 69 -1.40 -5.77 14.60
C ARG A 69 -1.20 -6.08 16.07
N GLN A 70 -1.29 -5.07 16.94
CA GLN A 70 -1.06 -5.20 18.39
C GLN A 70 -2.28 -5.70 19.15
N HIS A 71 -3.48 -5.29 18.77
CA HIS A 71 -4.73 -5.51 19.49
C HIS A 71 -5.77 -6.30 18.70
N GLY A 72 -5.50 -6.61 17.43
CA GLY A 72 -6.35 -7.49 16.63
C GLY A 72 -6.32 -8.93 17.12
N GLY A 73 -7.22 -9.74 16.62
CA GLY A 73 -7.35 -11.14 17.00
C GLY A 73 -6.18 -12.05 16.58
N GLY A 74 -5.17 -11.52 15.86
CA GLY A 74 -4.06 -12.30 15.35
C GLY A 74 -4.55 -13.50 14.54
N LYS A 75 -4.12 -14.71 14.89
CA LYS A 75 -4.59 -15.96 14.27
C LYS A 75 -6.07 -16.23 14.44
N ASN A 76 -6.74 -15.55 15.35
CA ASN A 76 -8.19 -15.65 15.57
C ASN A 76 -8.98 -14.70 14.66
N GLU A 77 -8.34 -13.80 13.93
CA GLU A 77 -9.03 -13.02 12.90
C GLU A 77 -9.65 -13.93 11.83
N ALA A 78 -10.83 -13.56 11.32
CA ALA A 78 -11.57 -14.36 10.36
C ALA A 78 -10.74 -14.69 9.12
N ILE A 79 -9.97 -13.72 8.59
CA ILE A 79 -9.11 -13.93 7.42
C ILE A 79 -7.98 -14.93 7.70
N ALA A 80 -7.37 -14.87 8.88
CA ALA A 80 -6.33 -15.81 9.27
C ALA A 80 -6.87 -17.24 9.43
N LYS A 81 -8.05 -17.39 10.02
CA LYS A 81 -8.76 -18.68 10.11
C LYS A 81 -9.09 -19.23 8.73
N ALA A 82 -9.66 -18.40 7.86
CA ALA A 82 -10.03 -18.79 6.50
C ALA A 82 -8.82 -19.28 5.68
N CYS A 83 -7.65 -18.68 5.89
CA CYS A 83 -6.39 -19.07 5.24
C CYS A 83 -5.67 -20.23 5.93
N GLY A 84 -6.18 -20.75 7.05
CA GLY A 84 -5.59 -21.90 7.75
C GLY A 84 -4.38 -21.58 8.64
N LEU A 85 -4.13 -20.31 8.94
CA LEU A 85 -2.98 -19.87 9.76
C LEU A 85 -3.06 -20.31 11.24
N GLN A 86 -4.22 -20.78 11.69
CA GLN A 86 -4.33 -21.39 13.03
C GLN A 86 -3.60 -22.73 13.13
N LYS A 87 -3.52 -23.46 12.00
CA LYS A 87 -2.97 -24.83 11.94
C LYS A 87 -1.55 -24.88 11.36
N LYS A 88 -1.23 -23.99 10.42
CA LYS A 88 0.06 -23.94 9.72
C LYS A 88 0.60 -22.51 9.73
N ARG A 89 1.90 -22.36 9.89
CA ARG A 89 2.56 -21.03 9.85
C ARG A 89 3.11 -20.69 8.47
N ASP A 90 3.66 -21.67 7.77
CA ASP A 90 4.36 -21.47 6.49
C ASP A 90 3.39 -21.72 5.33
N ILE A 91 2.42 -20.83 5.16
CA ILE A 91 1.48 -20.89 4.05
C ILE A 91 1.80 -19.80 3.01
N THR A 92 1.49 -20.12 1.76
CA THR A 92 1.54 -19.15 0.66
C THR A 92 0.11 -18.70 0.34
N VAL A 93 -0.10 -17.41 0.25
CA VAL A 93 -1.40 -16.80 -0.06
C VAL A 93 -1.26 -15.94 -1.30
N LEU A 94 -2.19 -16.08 -2.24
CA LEU A 94 -2.40 -15.15 -3.33
C LEU A 94 -3.60 -14.26 -3.02
N ASP A 95 -3.34 -12.97 -2.79
CA ASP A 95 -4.40 -11.97 -2.69
C ASP A 95 -4.63 -11.35 -4.07
N ALA A 96 -5.66 -11.84 -4.76
CA ALA A 96 -5.99 -11.43 -6.12
C ALA A 96 -6.67 -10.05 -6.21
N THR A 97 -7.02 -9.48 -5.09
CA THR A 97 -7.71 -8.18 -4.98
C THR A 97 -7.10 -7.34 -3.85
N ALA A 98 -5.81 -7.13 -3.91
CA ALA A 98 -5.02 -6.61 -2.80
C ALA A 98 -5.50 -5.26 -2.24
N GLY A 99 -5.99 -4.36 -3.11
CA GLY A 99 -6.44 -3.04 -2.69
C GLY A 99 -5.35 -2.30 -1.92
N LEU A 100 -5.67 -1.85 -0.72
CA LEU A 100 -4.73 -1.17 0.18
C LEU A 100 -3.90 -2.13 1.05
N GLY A 101 -3.99 -3.44 0.82
CA GLY A 101 -3.16 -4.46 1.45
C GLY A 101 -3.44 -4.73 2.93
N ARG A 102 -4.59 -4.34 3.44
CA ARG A 102 -4.89 -4.44 4.89
C ARG A 102 -4.94 -5.87 5.40
N ASP A 103 -5.63 -6.75 4.69
CA ASP A 103 -5.73 -8.16 5.08
C ASP A 103 -4.42 -8.91 4.78
N ALA A 104 -3.82 -8.63 3.63
CA ALA A 104 -2.52 -9.19 3.27
C ALA A 104 -1.43 -8.87 4.31
N PHE A 105 -1.43 -7.64 4.83
CA PHE A 105 -0.50 -7.24 5.90
C PHE A 105 -0.69 -8.05 7.17
N VAL A 106 -1.95 -8.31 7.57
CA VAL A 106 -2.25 -9.17 8.72
C VAL A 106 -1.74 -10.59 8.48
N LEU A 107 -2.02 -11.18 7.32
CA LEU A 107 -1.57 -12.53 6.98
C LEU A 107 -0.04 -12.64 6.98
N ALA A 108 0.64 -11.68 6.38
CA ALA A 108 2.10 -11.63 6.34
C ALA A 108 2.70 -11.44 7.75
N SER A 109 2.10 -10.60 8.59
CA SER A 109 2.55 -10.40 9.97
C SER A 109 2.41 -11.66 10.84
N LEU A 110 1.57 -12.60 10.43
CA LEU A 110 1.38 -13.90 11.09
C LEU A 110 2.25 -15.01 10.48
N GLY A 111 3.10 -14.68 9.52
CA GLY A 111 4.09 -15.60 8.93
C GLY A 111 3.72 -16.18 7.56
N ALA A 112 2.63 -15.75 6.94
CA ALA A 112 2.32 -16.15 5.57
C ALA A 112 3.21 -15.44 4.55
N SER A 113 3.58 -16.14 3.48
CA SER A 113 4.15 -15.53 2.27
C SER A 113 3.00 -15.08 1.37
N VAL A 114 2.83 -13.78 1.20
CA VAL A 114 1.68 -13.22 0.48
C VAL A 114 2.12 -12.59 -0.84
N THR A 115 1.51 -13.04 -1.93
CA THR A 115 1.62 -12.38 -3.24
C THR A 115 0.40 -11.49 -3.46
N LEU A 116 0.63 -10.24 -3.79
CA LEU A 116 -0.40 -9.22 -3.98
C LEU A 116 -0.64 -8.97 -5.46
N VAL A 117 -1.88 -8.99 -5.88
CA VAL A 117 -2.29 -8.61 -7.24
C VAL A 117 -3.31 -7.48 -7.16
N GLU A 118 -3.00 -6.36 -7.81
CA GLU A 118 -3.88 -5.21 -7.91
C GLU A 118 -3.90 -4.70 -9.36
N ARG A 119 -5.09 -4.65 -9.96
CA ARG A 119 -5.25 -4.24 -11.36
C ARG A 119 -5.24 -2.72 -11.58
N ASN A 120 -5.64 -1.95 -10.56
CA ASN A 120 -5.66 -0.50 -10.67
C ASN A 120 -4.23 0.04 -10.47
N PRO A 121 -3.64 0.71 -11.47
CA PRO A 121 -2.24 1.13 -11.41
C PRO A 121 -1.99 2.18 -10.32
N ALA A 122 -2.95 3.06 -10.02
CA ALA A 122 -2.79 4.04 -8.95
C ALA A 122 -2.80 3.38 -7.58
N VAL A 123 -3.72 2.42 -7.35
CA VAL A 123 -3.78 1.66 -6.10
C VAL A 123 -2.55 0.77 -5.94
N ALA A 124 -2.09 0.14 -7.00
CA ALA A 124 -0.85 -0.66 -7.00
C ALA A 124 0.37 0.20 -6.63
N ALA A 125 0.47 1.41 -7.15
CA ALA A 125 1.55 2.34 -6.79
C ALA A 125 1.47 2.79 -5.33
N LEU A 126 0.28 3.07 -4.80
CA LEU A 126 0.08 3.38 -3.37
C LEU A 126 0.54 2.22 -2.49
N LEU A 127 0.14 0.99 -2.85
CA LEU A 127 0.50 -0.22 -2.12
C LEU A 127 2.02 -0.44 -2.12
N TYR A 128 2.64 -0.30 -3.29
CA TYR A 128 4.10 -0.39 -3.45
C TYR A 128 4.83 0.64 -2.57
N ASP A 129 4.39 1.89 -2.60
CA ASP A 129 4.96 2.96 -1.79
C ASP A 129 4.78 2.70 -0.28
N GLY A 130 3.62 2.23 0.12
CA GLY A 130 3.33 1.85 1.50
C GLY A 130 4.22 0.72 2.02
N LEU A 131 4.44 -0.32 1.22
CA LEU A 131 5.35 -1.42 1.54
C LEU A 131 6.80 -0.94 1.64
N ARG A 132 7.24 -0.12 0.67
CA ARG A 132 8.60 0.45 0.66
C ARG A 132 8.87 1.29 1.91
N ARG A 133 7.95 2.16 2.30
CA ARG A 133 8.07 2.99 3.52
C ARG A 133 8.02 2.13 4.78
N GLY A 134 7.11 1.16 4.84
CA GLY A 134 6.99 0.23 5.96
C GLY A 134 8.29 -0.55 6.19
N ALA A 135 8.89 -1.06 5.13
CA ALA A 135 10.15 -1.81 5.20
C ALA A 135 11.33 -1.00 5.76
N GLN A 136 11.26 0.32 5.75
CA GLN A 136 12.28 1.21 6.33
C GLN A 136 12.14 1.36 7.84
N THR A 137 11.01 0.99 8.43
CA THR A 137 10.82 1.02 9.88
C THR A 137 11.41 -0.23 10.52
N ALA A 138 12.00 -0.06 11.72
CA ALA A 138 12.66 -1.17 12.41
C ALA A 138 11.73 -2.35 12.69
N GLU A 139 10.47 -2.08 13.04
CA GLU A 139 9.48 -3.09 13.39
C GLU A 139 8.93 -3.87 12.19
N LEU A 140 9.04 -3.32 10.97
CA LEU A 140 8.47 -3.86 9.75
C LEU A 140 9.53 -4.20 8.70
N ARG A 141 10.80 -4.36 9.08
CA ARG A 141 11.88 -4.71 8.15
C ARG A 141 11.62 -6.00 7.37
N TRP A 142 10.86 -6.92 7.95
CA TRP A 142 10.46 -8.15 7.30
C TRP A 142 9.61 -7.95 6.04
N LEU A 143 9.06 -6.75 5.80
CA LEU A 143 8.38 -6.43 4.54
C LEU A 143 9.33 -6.37 3.34
N ALA A 144 10.64 -6.27 3.57
CA ALA A 144 11.65 -6.25 2.53
C ALA A 144 12.12 -7.65 2.10
N GLU A 145 11.74 -8.69 2.82
CA GLU A 145 12.08 -10.10 2.59
C GLU A 145 11.05 -10.77 1.66
#